data_7ac98763949b16c02736ce4500ad2de0
#
_entry.id   7ac98763949b16c02736ce4500ad2de0
#
_cell.length_a   1.000
_cell.length_b   1.000
_cell.length_c   1.000
_cell.angle_alpha   90.00
_cell.angle_beta   90.00
_cell.angle_gamma   90.00
#
_symmetry.space_group_name_H-M   'P 1'
#
loop_
_entity.id
_entity.type
_entity.pdbx_description
1 polymer ?
#
loop_
_entity_poly.entity_id
_entity_poly.type
_entity_poly.pdbx_seq_one_letter_code
_entity_poly.pdbx_strand_id
1 'polypeptide(L)'
;MLFEKKEYKERLKKVKASMQKRGIDLLVSHDPANMNYLTGYDAWSFYYAQCVLVHLNEDEPICFLRAQDAGGGYIKTYVQHKNIIPYDEKYIHTWPLHPYQYLVEIIKERKWDKLNIGLEMDSHYFTAYCYETIKKGLPNAKLKDADRLVNWVRVVKSDAEINLMKSAARITE
;
A
#
# COMPACT_ATOMS: atom_id res chain seq x y z
N MET A 1 -16.41 -2.86 4.73
CA MET A 1 -15.77 -1.54 4.42
C MET A 1 -16.48 -0.43 5.20
N LEU A 2 -15.72 0.55 5.70
CA LEU A 2 -16.28 1.72 6.42
C LEU A 2 -16.88 2.78 5.49
N PHE A 3 -16.39 2.85 4.26
CA PHE A 3 -16.81 3.82 3.26
C PHE A 3 -17.31 3.13 1.99
N GLU A 4 -18.07 3.87 1.20
CA GLU A 4 -18.46 3.41 -0.13
C GLU A 4 -17.28 3.36 -1.11
N LYS A 5 -17.35 2.52 -2.12
CA LYS A 5 -16.29 2.38 -3.16
C LYS A 5 -15.94 3.73 -3.82
N LYS A 6 -16.91 4.63 -3.95
CA LYS A 6 -16.71 5.98 -4.51
C LYS A 6 -15.70 6.79 -3.70
N GLU A 7 -15.78 6.75 -2.37
CA GLU A 7 -14.85 7.45 -1.48
C GLU A 7 -13.41 6.96 -1.70
N TYR A 8 -13.17 5.65 -1.75
CA TYR A 8 -11.85 5.09 -2.01
C TYR A 8 -11.30 5.49 -3.38
N LYS A 9 -12.14 5.56 -4.40
CA LYS A 9 -11.73 6.02 -5.74
C LYS A 9 -11.31 7.49 -5.73
N GLU A 10 -12.01 8.37 -5.02
CA GLU A 10 -11.63 9.78 -4.88
C GLU A 10 -10.31 9.93 -4.09
N ARG A 11 -10.10 9.14 -3.05
CA ARG A 11 -8.82 9.08 -2.32
C ARG A 11 -7.67 8.66 -3.23
N LEU A 12 -7.86 7.60 -3.98
CA LEU A 12 -6.89 7.10 -4.95
C LEU A 12 -6.53 8.16 -6.00
N LYS A 13 -7.52 8.88 -6.51
CA LYS A 13 -7.33 9.99 -7.45
C LYS A 13 -6.45 11.10 -6.85
N LYS A 14 -6.72 11.51 -5.60
CA LYS A 14 -5.90 12.51 -4.89
C LYS A 14 -4.46 12.03 -4.70
N VAL A 15 -4.27 10.76 -4.32
CA VAL A 15 -2.94 10.16 -4.16
C VAL A 15 -2.20 10.13 -5.49
N LYS A 16 -2.82 9.70 -6.58
CA LYS A 16 -2.23 9.70 -7.92
C LYS A 16 -1.85 11.11 -8.41
N ALA A 17 -2.67 12.11 -8.13
CA ALA A 17 -2.33 13.49 -8.44
C ALA A 17 -1.08 13.98 -7.67
N SER A 18 -0.92 13.53 -6.42
CA SER A 18 0.29 13.81 -5.63
C SER A 18 1.51 13.04 -6.16
N MET A 19 1.33 11.78 -6.58
CA MET A 19 2.38 10.99 -7.24
C MET A 19 2.89 11.66 -8.51
N GLN A 20 1.99 12.13 -9.37
CA GLN A 20 2.35 12.84 -10.61
C GLN A 20 3.20 14.08 -10.33
N LYS A 21 2.81 14.91 -9.36
CA LYS A 21 3.57 16.11 -8.96
C LYS A 21 4.99 15.78 -8.47
N ARG A 22 5.20 14.60 -7.90
CA ARG A 22 6.48 14.13 -7.36
C ARG A 22 7.27 13.27 -8.35
N GLY A 23 6.73 13.00 -9.54
CA GLY A 23 7.33 12.13 -10.55
C GLY A 23 7.51 10.71 -10.04
N ILE A 24 6.48 10.17 -9.37
CA ILE A 24 6.39 8.78 -8.90
C ILE A 24 5.39 8.05 -9.80
N ASP A 25 5.83 6.99 -10.45
CA ASP A 25 5.00 6.17 -11.34
C ASP A 25 4.32 5.02 -10.59
N LEU A 26 5.02 4.44 -9.60
CA LEU A 26 4.57 3.37 -8.74
C LEU A 26 4.85 3.75 -7.28
N LEU A 27 3.82 3.77 -6.45
CA LEU A 27 3.96 3.95 -5.00
C LEU A 27 3.85 2.60 -4.31
N VAL A 28 4.77 2.33 -3.38
CA VAL A 28 4.73 1.17 -2.48
C VAL A 28 4.48 1.70 -1.07
N SER A 29 3.24 1.58 -0.62
CA SER A 29 2.78 2.11 0.68
C SER A 29 2.72 1.00 1.72
N HIS A 30 3.38 1.19 2.86
CA HIS A 30 3.57 0.18 3.92
C HIS A 30 2.84 0.52 5.21
N ASP A 31 2.58 1.81 5.45
CA ASP A 31 1.89 2.24 6.67
C ASP A 31 0.47 1.68 6.71
N PRO A 32 0.07 0.94 7.78
CA PRO A 32 -1.26 0.31 7.84
C PRO A 32 -2.40 1.31 7.70
N ALA A 33 -2.25 2.52 8.24
CA ALA A 33 -3.27 3.54 8.10
C ALA A 33 -3.36 4.09 6.66
N ASN A 34 -2.25 4.10 5.91
CA ASN A 34 -2.23 4.43 4.49
C ASN A 34 -2.82 3.30 3.65
N MET A 35 -2.49 2.04 3.98
CA MET A 35 -3.09 0.87 3.32
C MET A 35 -4.62 0.86 3.51
N ASN A 36 -5.10 1.13 4.72
CA ASN A 36 -6.53 1.26 5.00
C ASN A 36 -7.16 2.42 4.21
N TYR A 37 -6.53 3.58 4.18
CA TYR A 37 -7.00 4.75 3.44
C TYR A 37 -7.15 4.46 1.94
N LEU A 38 -6.20 3.73 1.36
CA LEU A 38 -6.14 3.41 -0.06
C LEU A 38 -7.11 2.28 -0.46
N THR A 39 -7.41 1.33 0.42
CA THR A 39 -8.08 0.07 0.04
C THR A 39 -9.22 -0.35 0.95
N GLY A 40 -9.26 0.15 2.18
CA GLY A 40 -10.13 -0.34 3.25
C GLY A 40 -9.54 -1.53 4.03
N TYR A 41 -8.34 -1.98 3.70
CA TYR A 41 -7.67 -3.05 4.41
C TYR A 41 -7.25 -2.61 5.82
N ASP A 42 -7.81 -3.22 6.84
CA ASP A 42 -7.56 -2.91 8.26
C ASP A 42 -7.10 -4.15 9.05
N ALA A 43 -6.33 -5.02 8.41
CA ALA A 43 -5.87 -6.24 9.07
C ALA A 43 -4.81 -5.95 10.14
N TRP A 44 -4.74 -6.88 11.08
CA TRP A 44 -3.92 -6.78 12.28
C TRP A 44 -2.45 -7.19 12.07
N SER A 45 -2.09 -7.76 10.91
CA SER A 45 -0.77 -8.31 10.61
C SER A 45 0.28 -7.29 10.18
N PHE A 46 0.18 -6.05 10.61
CA PHE A 46 1.09 -4.95 10.26
C PHE A 46 2.58 -5.22 10.58
N TYR A 47 2.87 -6.15 11.46
CA TYR A 47 4.22 -6.54 11.85
C TYR A 47 4.89 -7.51 10.86
N TYR A 48 4.19 -7.99 9.85
CA TYR A 48 4.76 -8.69 8.71
C TYR A 48 4.93 -7.75 7.52
N ALA A 49 5.87 -8.07 6.63
CA ALA A 49 6.08 -7.30 5.42
C ALA A 49 4.86 -7.39 4.50
N GLN A 50 4.14 -6.30 4.34
CA GLN A 50 2.98 -6.15 3.47
C GLN A 50 2.93 -4.73 2.92
N CYS A 51 2.25 -4.53 1.81
CA CYS A 51 2.11 -3.20 1.22
C CYS A 51 0.91 -3.11 0.27
N VAL A 52 0.60 -1.88 -0.11
CA VAL A 52 -0.30 -1.55 -1.20
C VAL A 52 0.51 -0.91 -2.32
N LEU A 53 0.38 -1.44 -3.54
CA LEU A 53 0.97 -0.87 -4.74
C LEU A 53 -0.07 0.04 -5.41
N VAL A 54 0.30 1.28 -5.65
CA VAL A 54 -0.50 2.22 -6.46
C VAL A 54 0.30 2.57 -7.71
N HIS A 55 -0.19 2.16 -8.87
CA HIS A 55 0.37 2.52 -10.16
C HIS A 55 -0.45 3.64 -10.80
N LEU A 56 0.18 4.63 -11.45
CA LEU A 56 -0.52 5.78 -12.01
C LEU A 56 -1.61 5.40 -13.02
N ASN A 57 -1.34 4.40 -13.86
CA ASN A 57 -2.21 4.02 -14.97
C ASN A 57 -3.15 2.85 -14.66
N GLU A 58 -3.06 2.23 -13.49
CA GLU A 58 -3.97 1.15 -13.09
C GLU A 58 -5.21 1.72 -12.37
N ASP A 59 -6.40 1.18 -12.62
CA ASP A 59 -7.64 1.69 -12.04
C ASP A 59 -7.79 1.42 -10.55
N GLU A 60 -7.18 0.35 -10.07
CA GLU A 60 -7.25 -0.09 -8.67
C GLU A 60 -5.85 -0.38 -8.13
N PRO A 61 -5.63 -0.20 -6.81
CA PRO A 61 -4.38 -0.60 -6.17
C PRO A 61 -4.29 -2.13 -6.06
N ILE A 62 -3.08 -2.62 -5.78
CA ILE A 62 -2.79 -4.01 -5.50
C ILE A 62 -2.45 -4.14 -4.02
N CYS A 63 -3.08 -5.09 -3.34
CA CYS A 63 -2.75 -5.47 -1.98
C CYS A 63 -1.79 -6.66 -2.01
N PHE A 64 -0.56 -6.47 -1.54
CA PHE A 64 0.42 -7.52 -1.34
C PHE A 64 0.42 -7.91 0.14
N LEU A 65 -0.09 -9.09 0.45
CA LEU A 65 -0.43 -9.51 1.81
C LEU A 65 0.16 -10.89 2.12
N ARG A 66 0.36 -11.18 3.41
CA ARG A 66 0.64 -12.53 3.86
C ARG A 66 -0.54 -13.46 3.52
N ALA A 67 -0.28 -14.69 3.08
CA ALA A 67 -1.33 -15.63 2.65
C ALA A 67 -2.39 -15.86 3.73
N GLN A 68 -1.97 -16.01 4.98
CA GLN A 68 -2.87 -16.18 6.13
C GLN A 68 -3.83 -14.98 6.31
N ASP A 69 -3.40 -13.78 5.94
CA ASP A 69 -4.16 -12.53 6.16
C ASP A 69 -4.94 -12.07 4.91
N ALA A 70 -4.68 -12.70 3.77
CA ALA A 70 -5.33 -12.36 2.50
C ALA A 70 -6.87 -12.52 2.55
N GLY A 71 -7.37 -13.41 3.40
CA GLY A 71 -8.81 -13.53 3.69
C GLY A 71 -9.44 -12.20 4.12
N GLY A 72 -8.75 -11.44 4.96
CA GLY A 72 -9.16 -10.08 5.33
C GLY A 72 -9.17 -9.13 4.14
N GLY A 73 -8.21 -9.26 3.23
CA GLY A 73 -8.17 -8.49 1.98
C GLY A 73 -9.39 -8.72 1.11
N TYR A 74 -9.78 -9.97 0.90
CA TYR A 74 -10.95 -10.32 0.09
C TYR A 74 -12.28 -9.82 0.67
N ILE A 75 -12.41 -9.74 1.99
CA ILE A 75 -13.67 -9.37 2.65
C ILE A 75 -13.74 -7.85 2.89
N LYS A 76 -12.63 -7.22 3.27
CA LYS A 76 -12.62 -5.85 3.80
C LYS A 76 -12.32 -4.78 2.77
N THR A 77 -11.67 -5.12 1.64
CA THR A 77 -11.27 -4.13 0.64
C THR A 77 -12.32 -3.95 -0.47
N TYR A 78 -12.23 -2.82 -1.18
CA TYR A 78 -13.04 -2.59 -2.36
C TYR A 78 -12.40 -3.13 -3.65
N VAL A 79 -11.12 -3.50 -3.58
CA VAL A 79 -10.35 -3.95 -4.75
C VAL A 79 -10.83 -5.31 -5.25
N GLN A 80 -10.69 -5.55 -6.54
CA GLN A 80 -11.02 -6.84 -7.13
C GLN A 80 -10.08 -7.93 -6.59
N HIS A 81 -10.58 -9.14 -6.42
CA HIS A 81 -9.82 -10.27 -5.88
C HIS A 81 -8.50 -10.56 -6.63
N LYS A 82 -8.46 -10.33 -7.94
CA LYS A 82 -7.25 -10.46 -8.76
C LYS A 82 -6.11 -9.49 -8.36
N ASN A 83 -6.45 -8.41 -7.66
CA ASN A 83 -5.53 -7.40 -7.15
C ASN A 83 -5.13 -7.65 -5.69
N ILE A 84 -5.55 -8.76 -5.11
CA ILE A 84 -5.10 -9.22 -3.79
C ILE A 84 -4.11 -10.35 -4.03
N ILE A 85 -2.84 -10.09 -3.76
CA ILE A 85 -1.75 -11.02 -4.04
C ILE A 85 -1.21 -11.54 -2.72
N PRO A 86 -1.55 -12.77 -2.34
CA PRO A 86 -0.99 -13.42 -1.17
C PRO A 86 0.43 -13.91 -1.45
N TYR A 87 1.35 -13.71 -0.51
CA TYR A 87 2.65 -14.37 -0.54
C TYR A 87 2.68 -15.56 0.43
N ASP A 88 3.44 -16.58 0.05
CA ASP A 88 3.56 -17.86 0.74
C ASP A 88 4.23 -17.70 2.11
N GLU A 89 3.79 -18.52 3.09
CA GLU A 89 4.35 -18.59 4.45
C GLU A 89 5.84 -18.97 4.47
N LYS A 90 6.38 -19.60 3.41
CA LYS A 90 7.81 -19.88 3.30
C LYS A 90 8.72 -18.66 3.40
N TYR A 91 8.19 -17.46 3.15
CA TYR A 91 8.94 -16.21 3.26
C TYR A 91 8.99 -15.67 4.69
N ILE A 92 8.26 -16.29 5.64
CA ILE A 92 8.16 -15.81 7.01
C ILE A 92 9.24 -16.45 7.88
N HIS A 93 10.10 -15.61 8.48
CA HIS A 93 11.19 -16.03 9.37
C HIS A 93 12.14 -17.09 8.78
N THR A 94 12.26 -17.17 7.47
CA THR A 94 13.06 -18.20 6.77
C THR A 94 14.21 -17.54 6.03
N TRP A 95 15.33 -17.31 6.72
CA TRP A 95 16.54 -16.81 6.09
C TRP A 95 17.05 -17.75 4.98
N PRO A 96 17.48 -17.27 3.77
CA PRO A 96 17.56 -15.85 3.37
C PRO A 96 16.32 -15.35 2.62
N LEU A 97 15.18 -16.01 2.76
CA LEU A 97 13.96 -15.62 2.08
C LEU A 97 13.33 -14.38 2.73
N HIS A 98 12.73 -13.52 1.90
CA HIS A 98 12.01 -12.34 2.33
C HIS A 98 10.80 -12.10 1.41
N PRO A 99 9.62 -11.70 1.94
CA PRO A 99 8.42 -11.48 1.12
C PRO A 99 8.64 -10.54 -0.06
N TYR A 100 9.51 -9.54 0.09
CA TYR A 100 9.77 -8.58 -0.97
C TYR A 100 10.62 -9.12 -2.13
N GLN A 101 11.20 -10.30 -2.03
CA GLN A 101 11.73 -11.01 -3.21
C GLN A 101 10.58 -11.35 -4.17
N TYR A 102 9.46 -11.86 -3.63
CA TYR A 102 8.27 -12.13 -4.43
C TYR A 102 7.60 -10.85 -4.93
N LEU A 103 7.56 -9.78 -4.13
CA LEU A 103 7.11 -8.47 -4.59
C LEU A 103 7.91 -7.97 -5.80
N VAL A 104 9.22 -8.14 -5.80
CA VAL A 104 10.11 -7.82 -6.93
C VAL A 104 9.74 -8.62 -8.18
N GLU A 105 9.44 -9.91 -8.05
CA GLU A 105 8.99 -10.74 -9.17
C GLU A 105 7.69 -10.20 -9.78
N ILE A 106 6.70 -9.86 -8.96
CA ILE A 106 5.44 -9.25 -9.39
C ILE A 106 5.67 -7.94 -10.15
N ILE A 107 6.55 -7.08 -9.64
CA ILE A 107 6.89 -5.80 -10.28
C ILE A 107 7.53 -6.04 -11.67
N LYS A 108 8.41 -7.04 -11.78
CA LYS A 108 9.04 -7.42 -13.06
C LYS A 108 8.04 -8.02 -14.05
N GLU A 109 7.20 -8.95 -13.61
CA GLU A 109 6.16 -9.57 -14.45
C GLU A 109 5.22 -8.52 -15.05
N ARG A 110 4.92 -7.45 -14.29
CA ARG A 110 4.12 -6.32 -14.75
C ARG A 110 4.90 -5.30 -15.58
N LYS A 111 6.20 -5.50 -15.79
CA LYS A 111 7.11 -4.59 -16.52
C LYS A 111 7.22 -3.20 -15.85
N TRP A 112 7.15 -3.16 -14.53
CA TRP A 112 7.27 -1.93 -13.73
C TRP A 112 8.68 -1.72 -13.16
N ASP A 113 9.62 -2.58 -13.51
CA ASP A 113 11.00 -2.64 -13.02
C ASP A 113 11.91 -1.49 -13.49
N LYS A 114 11.40 -0.59 -14.35
CA LYS A 114 12.12 0.60 -14.84
C LYS A 114 11.47 1.92 -14.45
N LEU A 115 10.46 1.88 -13.59
CA LEU A 115 9.68 3.04 -13.18
C LEU A 115 10.38 3.86 -12.08
N ASN A 116 9.89 5.07 -11.85
CA ASN A 116 10.18 5.83 -10.65
C ASN A 116 9.30 5.28 -9.52
N ILE A 117 9.91 4.56 -8.58
CA ILE A 117 9.18 3.89 -7.50
C ILE A 117 9.34 4.71 -6.22
N GLY A 118 8.22 5.20 -5.70
CA GLY A 118 8.15 5.87 -4.40
C GLY A 118 7.99 4.86 -3.27
N LEU A 119 8.83 4.98 -2.24
CA LEU A 119 8.83 4.14 -1.04
C LEU A 119 8.56 5.03 0.18
N GLU A 120 7.74 4.57 1.11
CA GLU A 120 7.52 5.25 2.40
C GLU A 120 8.70 4.97 3.34
N MET A 121 9.85 5.64 3.09
CA MET A 121 11.12 5.34 3.76
C MET A 121 11.12 5.67 5.26
N ASP A 122 10.26 6.60 5.69
CA ASP A 122 10.08 6.98 7.11
C ASP A 122 8.94 6.18 7.80
N SER A 123 8.49 5.09 7.21
CA SER A 123 7.50 4.20 7.83
C SER A 123 8.17 3.20 8.78
N HIS A 124 7.64 3.06 10.00
CA HIS A 124 8.09 2.06 10.97
C HIS A 124 7.95 0.60 10.47
N TYR A 125 7.12 0.39 9.47
CA TYR A 125 6.81 -0.92 8.89
C TYR A 125 7.68 -1.25 7.66
N PHE A 126 8.53 -0.30 7.24
CA PHE A 126 9.45 -0.47 6.12
C PHE A 126 10.88 -0.56 6.62
N THR A 127 11.36 -1.79 6.77
CA THR A 127 12.69 -2.03 7.30
C THR A 127 13.79 -1.78 6.26
N ALA A 128 15.04 -1.59 6.73
CA ALA A 128 16.21 -1.50 5.86
C ALA A 128 16.33 -2.74 4.95
N TYR A 129 15.96 -3.93 5.45
CA TYR A 129 16.00 -5.15 4.67
C TYR A 129 14.97 -5.18 3.53
N CYS A 130 13.79 -4.59 3.75
CA CYS A 130 12.81 -4.36 2.69
C CYS A 130 13.40 -3.50 1.56
N TYR A 131 14.04 -2.38 1.93
CA TYR A 131 14.68 -1.48 0.97
C TYR A 131 15.79 -2.16 0.18
N GLU A 132 16.73 -2.83 0.86
CA GLU A 132 17.83 -3.52 0.20
C GLU A 132 17.34 -4.63 -0.74
N THR A 133 16.29 -5.36 -0.36
CA THR A 133 15.68 -6.38 -1.21
C THR A 133 15.11 -5.79 -2.49
N ILE A 134 14.35 -4.69 -2.40
CA ILE A 134 13.81 -3.98 -3.56
C ILE A 134 14.93 -3.43 -4.43
N LYS A 135 15.91 -2.73 -3.84
CA LYS A 135 17.04 -2.12 -4.53
C LYS A 135 17.86 -3.15 -5.31
N LYS A 136 18.19 -4.27 -4.66
CA LYS A 136 18.92 -5.37 -5.30
C LYS A 136 18.09 -6.03 -6.41
N GLY A 137 16.80 -6.20 -6.18
CA GLY A 137 15.91 -6.88 -7.11
C GLY A 137 15.52 -6.05 -8.33
N LEU A 138 15.51 -4.70 -8.21
CA LEU A 138 15.09 -3.77 -9.26
C LEU A 138 16.20 -2.76 -9.61
N PRO A 139 17.34 -3.22 -10.16
CA PRO A 139 18.50 -2.36 -10.41
C PRO A 139 18.24 -1.25 -11.44
N ASN A 140 17.21 -1.40 -12.28
CA ASN A 140 16.84 -0.42 -13.30
C ASN A 140 15.75 0.57 -12.86
N ALA A 141 15.15 0.36 -11.70
CA ALA A 141 14.17 1.28 -11.13
C ALA A 141 14.86 2.50 -10.49
N LYS A 142 14.18 3.64 -10.53
CA LYS A 142 14.60 4.82 -9.77
C LYS A 142 13.82 4.86 -8.45
N LEU A 143 14.47 4.42 -7.38
CA LEU A 143 13.87 4.45 -6.04
C LEU A 143 13.92 5.88 -5.48
N LYS A 144 12.79 6.35 -4.97
CA LYS A 144 12.61 7.68 -4.37
C LYS A 144 11.95 7.55 -3.00
N ASP A 145 12.29 8.44 -2.10
CA ASP A 145 11.47 8.64 -0.90
C ASP A 145 10.13 9.26 -1.30
N ALA A 146 9.04 8.64 -0.90
CA ALA A 146 7.70 9.16 -1.10
C ALA A 146 7.34 10.30 -0.12
N ASP A 147 8.20 10.59 0.89
CA ASP A 147 8.06 11.69 1.85
C ASP A 147 6.62 11.78 2.40
N ARG A 148 6.13 10.70 2.98
CA ARG A 148 4.78 10.64 3.59
C ARG A 148 3.65 11.09 2.66
N LEU A 149 3.76 10.78 1.36
CA LEU A 149 2.83 11.25 0.32
C LEU A 149 1.36 11.01 0.69
N VAL A 150 1.02 9.78 1.10
CA VAL A 150 -0.35 9.43 1.47
C VAL A 150 -0.79 10.15 2.75
N ASN A 151 0.11 10.30 3.73
CA ASN A 151 -0.17 11.02 4.97
C ASN A 151 -0.56 12.48 4.68
N TRP A 152 0.17 13.16 3.79
CA TRP A 152 -0.16 14.54 3.38
C TRP A 152 -1.52 14.64 2.68
N VAL A 153 -1.89 13.66 1.86
CA VAL A 153 -3.23 13.62 1.25
C VAL A 153 -4.30 13.43 2.31
N ARG A 154 -4.05 12.61 3.34
CA ARG A 154 -4.96 12.32 4.46
C ARG A 154 -5.15 13.50 5.43
N VAL A 155 -4.27 14.50 5.42
CA VAL A 155 -4.40 15.69 6.29
C VAL A 155 -5.74 16.39 6.06
N VAL A 156 -6.17 16.54 4.81
CA VAL A 156 -7.47 17.12 4.47
C VAL A 156 -8.52 16.02 4.40
N LYS A 157 -9.44 16.03 5.39
CA LYS A 157 -10.51 15.04 5.54
C LYS A 157 -11.65 15.30 4.57
N SER A 158 -12.25 14.24 4.06
CA SER A 158 -13.53 14.31 3.35
C SER A 158 -14.69 14.51 4.33
N ASP A 159 -15.86 14.91 3.82
CA ASP A 159 -17.07 15.01 4.63
C ASP A 159 -17.46 13.66 5.24
N ALA A 160 -17.24 12.56 4.52
CA ALA A 160 -17.49 11.21 5.01
C ALA A 160 -16.56 10.86 6.20
N GLU A 161 -15.28 11.23 6.13
CA GLU A 161 -14.34 11.07 7.24
C GLU A 161 -14.72 11.93 8.44
N ILE A 162 -15.07 13.19 8.21
CA ILE A 162 -15.51 14.11 9.28
C ILE A 162 -16.75 13.56 9.99
N ASN A 163 -17.72 13.03 9.26
CA ASN A 163 -18.92 12.46 9.84
C ASN A 163 -18.64 11.23 10.73
N LEU A 164 -17.73 10.35 10.31
CA LEU A 164 -17.30 9.23 11.14
C LEU A 164 -16.53 9.68 12.38
N MET A 165 -15.64 10.68 12.25
CA MET A 165 -14.92 11.27 13.39
C MET A 165 -15.88 11.88 14.42
N LYS A 166 -16.91 12.60 13.97
CA LYS A 166 -17.95 13.14 14.86
C LYS A 166 -18.73 12.04 15.57
N SER A 167 -19.06 10.95 14.85
CA SER A 167 -19.74 9.78 15.44
C SER A 167 -18.87 9.08 16.49
N ALA A 168 -17.58 8.93 16.21
CA ALA A 168 -16.62 8.36 17.17
C ALA A 168 -16.46 9.23 18.42
N ALA A 169 -16.38 10.55 18.26
CA ALA A 169 -16.30 11.47 19.39
C ALA A 169 -17.50 11.36 20.34
N ARG A 170 -18.72 11.22 19.82
CA ARG A 170 -19.94 11.03 20.64
C ARG A 170 -19.94 9.74 21.48
N ILE A 171 -19.17 8.73 21.10
CA ILE A 171 -19.06 7.47 21.86
C ILE A 171 -18.15 7.67 23.09
N THR A 172 -17.27 8.65 23.06
CA THR A 172 -16.29 8.91 24.11
C THR A 172 -16.71 10.03 25.07
N GLU A 173 -17.78 10.75 24.76
CA GLU A 173 -18.45 11.73 25.65
C GLU A 173 -19.42 11.04 26.62
#